data_1af0a5b5bcfe566b2c7bead3fefbe0ff
#
_entry.id   1af0a5b5bcfe566b2c7bead3fefbe0ff
#
_cell.length_a   1.000
_cell.length_b   1.000
_cell.length_c   1.000
_cell.angle_alpha   90.00
_cell.angle_beta   90.00
_cell.angle_gamma   90.00
#
_symmetry.space_group_name_H-M   'P 1'
#
loop_
_entity.id
_entity.type
_entity.pdbx_description
1 polymer ?
#
loop_
_entity_poly.entity_id
_entity_poly.type
_entity_poly.pdbx_seq_one_letter_code
_entity_poly.pdbx_strand_id
1 'polypeptide(L)'
;MQYDFTSIIDRTNDGSNKWASMKKINPNVGPDVLPMSTADMEFMIAPEIREGLKKHIDSVIPGYTGPTPAYFESVLRWQKERHNYEGKAEWIVTTS
;
A
#
# COMPACT_ATOMS: atom_id res chain seq x y z
N MET A 1 -9.29 9.96 -14.64
CA MET A 1 -8.81 8.55 -14.74
C MET A 1 -9.80 7.69 -13.99
N GLN A 2 -10.22 6.56 -14.55
CA GLN A 2 -11.18 5.68 -13.90
C GLN A 2 -10.43 4.58 -13.18
N TYR A 3 -10.64 4.47 -11.86
CA TYR A 3 -10.09 3.38 -11.06
C TYR A 3 -11.01 2.16 -11.14
N ASP A 4 -10.40 0.97 -11.15
CA ASP A 4 -11.13 -0.30 -11.20
C ASP A 4 -11.32 -0.85 -9.78
N PHE A 5 -12.54 -0.80 -9.30
CA PHE A 5 -12.96 -1.35 -8.00
C PHE A 5 -13.90 -2.56 -8.16
N THR A 6 -14.04 -3.09 -9.39
CA THR A 6 -14.99 -4.16 -9.71
C THR A 6 -14.33 -5.45 -10.16
N SER A 7 -13.11 -5.39 -10.70
CA SER A 7 -12.38 -6.58 -11.11
C SER A 7 -11.95 -7.41 -9.90
N ILE A 8 -12.27 -8.69 -9.94
CA ILE A 8 -11.80 -9.66 -8.95
C ILE A 8 -10.42 -10.15 -9.37
N ILE A 9 -9.46 -9.99 -8.48
CA ILE A 9 -8.08 -10.40 -8.69
C ILE A 9 -7.84 -11.70 -7.93
N ASP A 10 -7.40 -12.74 -8.66
CA ASP A 10 -7.01 -14.00 -8.02
C ASP A 10 -5.70 -13.81 -7.24
N ARG A 11 -5.80 -13.89 -5.92
CA ARG A 11 -4.68 -13.75 -4.98
C ARG A 11 -4.32 -15.04 -4.27
N THR A 12 -4.80 -16.16 -4.74
CA THR A 12 -4.57 -17.48 -4.10
C THR A 12 -3.12 -17.92 -4.13
N ASN A 13 -2.33 -17.42 -5.09
CA ASN A 13 -0.93 -17.80 -5.30
C ASN A 13 0.06 -16.61 -5.30
N ASP A 14 -0.35 -15.44 -4.84
CA ASP A 14 0.47 -14.22 -4.82
C ASP A 14 1.25 -14.00 -3.50
N GLY A 15 1.16 -14.97 -2.59
CA GLY A 15 1.78 -14.87 -1.26
C GLY A 15 0.94 -14.12 -0.22
N SER A 16 -0.31 -13.80 -0.52
CA SER A 16 -1.22 -13.16 0.42
C SER A 16 -1.48 -14.03 1.64
N ASN A 17 -1.06 -13.54 2.81
CA ASN A 17 -1.32 -14.24 4.07
C ASN A 17 -2.81 -14.41 4.35
N LYS A 18 -3.63 -13.44 3.97
CA LYS A 18 -5.08 -13.49 4.14
C LYS A 18 -5.70 -14.68 3.41
N TRP A 19 -5.34 -14.88 2.13
CA TRP A 19 -5.81 -15.98 1.32
C TRP A 19 -5.21 -17.33 1.76
N ALA A 20 -3.92 -17.37 2.04
CA ALA A 20 -3.26 -18.59 2.52
C ALA A 20 -3.79 -19.05 3.88
N SER A 21 -4.02 -18.11 4.82
CA SER A 21 -4.55 -18.41 6.15
C SER A 21 -5.97 -18.96 6.10
N MET A 22 -6.81 -18.51 5.20
CA MET A 22 -8.18 -19.00 5.05
C MET A 22 -8.23 -20.50 4.80
N LYS A 23 -7.45 -20.99 3.84
CA LYS A 23 -7.35 -22.44 3.55
C LYS A 23 -6.64 -23.23 4.66
N LYS A 24 -5.68 -22.62 5.34
CA LYS A 24 -4.98 -23.24 6.47
C LYS A 24 -5.91 -23.46 7.66
N ILE A 25 -6.80 -22.52 7.93
CA ILE A 25 -7.75 -22.59 9.05
C ILE A 25 -8.92 -23.54 8.70
N ASN A 26 -9.44 -23.44 7.49
CA ASN A 26 -10.52 -24.29 6.99
C ASN A 26 -10.18 -24.84 5.60
N PRO A 27 -9.62 -26.07 5.51
CA PRO A 27 -9.31 -26.70 4.21
C PRO A 27 -10.51 -26.91 3.30
N ASN A 28 -11.71 -26.96 3.86
CA ASN A 28 -12.96 -27.21 3.13
C ASN A 28 -13.67 -25.91 2.70
N VAL A 29 -13.01 -24.76 2.80
CA VAL A 29 -13.57 -23.47 2.37
C VAL A 29 -13.88 -23.53 0.86
N GLY A 30 -15.10 -23.13 0.49
CA GLY A 30 -15.56 -23.09 -0.90
C GLY A 30 -14.80 -22.04 -1.74
N PRO A 31 -14.82 -22.18 -3.07
CA PRO A 31 -14.10 -21.30 -3.98
C PRO A 31 -14.62 -19.85 -3.99
N ASP A 32 -15.89 -19.65 -3.61
CA ASP A 32 -16.54 -18.34 -3.66
C ASP A 32 -16.44 -17.56 -2.33
N VAL A 33 -15.66 -18.07 -1.37
CA VAL A 33 -15.48 -17.42 -0.07
C VAL A 33 -14.34 -16.44 -0.13
N LEU A 34 -14.62 -15.17 0.18
CA LEU A 34 -13.63 -14.11 0.26
C LEU A 34 -13.12 -13.98 1.69
N PRO A 35 -11.79 -13.97 1.91
CA PRO A 35 -11.23 -13.76 3.23
C PRO A 35 -11.34 -12.30 3.65
N MET A 36 -11.76 -12.06 4.90
CA MET A 36 -11.88 -10.73 5.50
C MET A 36 -11.08 -10.60 6.81
N SER A 37 -10.14 -11.50 7.04
CA SER A 37 -9.38 -11.57 8.31
C SER A 37 -8.27 -10.53 8.43
N THR A 38 -7.85 -9.93 7.34
CA THR A 38 -6.75 -8.96 7.30
C THR A 38 -7.23 -7.71 6.55
N ALA A 39 -6.92 -6.54 7.11
CA ALA A 39 -7.33 -5.25 6.56
C ALA A 39 -6.41 -4.80 5.40
N ASP A 40 -6.26 -5.63 4.38
CA ASP A 40 -5.66 -5.25 3.09
C ASP A 40 -6.71 -5.22 1.98
N MET A 41 -6.47 -4.40 0.96
CA MET A 41 -7.42 -4.22 -0.14
C MET A 41 -7.30 -5.33 -1.18
N GLU A 42 -8.44 -5.65 -1.82
CA GLU A 42 -8.52 -6.58 -2.96
C GLU A 42 -8.44 -5.85 -4.33
N PHE A 43 -8.22 -4.55 -4.32
CA PHE A 43 -8.08 -3.75 -5.53
C PHE A 43 -6.62 -3.56 -5.92
N MET A 44 -6.36 -3.44 -7.22
CA MET A 44 -5.04 -3.04 -7.70
C MET A 44 -4.67 -1.66 -7.16
N ILE A 45 -3.40 -1.50 -6.86
CA ILE A 45 -2.83 -0.19 -6.49
C ILE A 45 -3.16 0.86 -7.57
N ALA A 46 -3.46 2.09 -7.15
CA ALA A 46 -3.75 3.19 -8.07
C ALA A 46 -2.65 3.32 -9.15
N PRO A 47 -3.04 3.52 -10.42
CA PRO A 47 -2.07 3.60 -11.52
C PRO A 47 -0.95 4.61 -11.28
N GLU A 48 -1.27 5.76 -10.69
CA GLU A 48 -0.31 6.82 -10.38
C GLU A 48 0.78 6.37 -9.40
N ILE A 49 0.37 5.59 -8.38
CA ILE A 49 1.32 5.04 -7.39
C ILE A 49 2.20 3.98 -8.06
N ARG A 50 1.59 3.09 -8.86
CA ARG A 50 2.32 2.04 -9.57
C ARG A 50 3.36 2.62 -10.53
N GLU A 51 2.98 3.60 -11.33
CA GLU A 51 3.90 4.24 -12.27
C GLU A 51 4.98 5.07 -11.54
N GLY A 52 4.64 5.72 -10.43
CA GLY A 52 5.60 6.39 -9.56
C GLY A 52 6.65 5.44 -8.98
N LEU A 53 6.24 4.25 -8.52
CA LEU A 53 7.16 3.22 -8.01
C LEU A 53 8.07 2.68 -9.12
N LYS A 54 7.56 2.40 -10.31
CA LYS A 54 8.37 1.97 -11.46
C LYS A 54 9.42 3.02 -11.81
N LYS A 55 8.99 4.27 -11.97
CA LYS A 55 9.91 5.38 -12.27
C LYS A 55 10.99 5.53 -11.20
N HIS A 56 10.63 5.36 -9.93
CA HIS A 56 11.59 5.40 -8.83
C HIS A 56 12.63 4.29 -8.95
N ILE A 57 12.20 3.04 -9.14
CA ILE A 57 13.10 1.89 -9.30
C ILE A 57 14.05 2.08 -10.48
N ASP A 58 13.55 2.60 -11.60
CA ASP A 58 14.35 2.84 -12.80
C ASP A 58 15.38 3.98 -12.64
N SER A 59 15.22 4.84 -11.64
CA SER A 59 16.03 6.05 -11.45
C SER A 59 17.01 6.01 -10.29
N VAL A 60 16.94 4.99 -9.41
CA VAL A 60 17.77 4.94 -8.21
C VAL A 60 18.62 3.68 -8.14
N ILE A 61 19.77 3.80 -7.47
CA ILE A 61 20.57 2.65 -7.05
C ILE A 61 20.07 2.25 -5.66
N PRO A 62 19.56 1.03 -5.46
CA PRO A 62 19.12 0.56 -4.15
C PRO A 62 20.25 0.59 -3.13
N GLY A 63 20.00 1.17 -1.96
CA GLY A 63 21.00 1.28 -0.90
C GLY A 63 20.40 1.82 0.39
N TYR A 64 21.21 2.08 1.38
CA TYR A 64 20.79 2.71 2.62
C TYR A 64 20.43 4.17 2.34
N THR A 65 19.16 4.50 2.48
CA THR A 65 18.63 5.84 2.24
C THR A 65 17.90 6.36 3.47
N GLY A 66 17.97 7.67 3.69
CA GLY A 66 17.16 8.35 4.71
C GLY A 66 15.99 9.12 4.08
N PRO A 67 15.10 9.66 4.90
CA PRO A 67 14.01 10.51 4.42
C PRO A 67 14.56 11.77 3.77
N THR A 68 14.01 12.11 2.61
CA THR A 68 14.40 13.29 1.82
C THR A 68 13.57 14.53 2.22
N PRO A 69 13.98 15.76 1.88
CA PRO A 69 13.12 16.93 2.03
C PRO A 69 11.73 16.77 1.42
N ALA A 70 11.64 16.16 0.21
CA ALA A 70 10.38 15.90 -0.47
C ALA A 70 9.47 14.92 0.31
N TYR A 71 10.05 13.98 1.05
CA TYR A 71 9.29 13.12 1.95
C TYR A 71 8.60 13.94 3.05
N PHE A 72 9.35 14.79 3.76
CA PHE A 72 8.79 15.66 4.81
C PHE A 72 7.72 16.60 4.28
N GLU A 73 7.96 17.23 3.13
CA GLU A 73 6.99 18.10 2.46
C GLU A 73 5.69 17.36 2.12
N SER A 74 5.77 16.13 1.62
CA SER A 74 4.59 15.34 1.29
C SER A 74 3.77 14.96 2.51
N VAL A 75 4.43 14.60 3.63
CA VAL A 75 3.77 14.31 4.91
C VAL A 75 3.06 15.56 5.44
N LEU A 76 3.76 16.69 5.48
CA LEU A 76 3.18 17.95 5.99
C LEU A 76 2.01 18.44 5.14
N ARG A 77 2.15 18.37 3.82
CA ARG A 77 1.06 18.69 2.90
C ARG A 77 -0.16 17.81 3.15
N TRP A 78 0.00 16.50 3.26
CA TRP A 78 -1.09 15.57 3.55
C TRP A 78 -1.79 15.92 4.86
N GLN A 79 -1.02 16.15 5.92
CA GLN A 79 -1.57 16.51 7.24
C GLN A 79 -2.36 17.82 7.18
N LYS A 80 -1.86 18.82 6.46
CA LYS A 80 -2.56 20.09 6.27
C LYS A 80 -3.83 19.94 5.44
N GLU A 81 -3.74 19.31 4.28
CA GLU A 81 -4.85 19.22 3.33
C GLU A 81 -5.98 18.29 3.81
N ARG A 82 -5.64 17.21 4.50
CA ARG A 82 -6.61 16.17 4.90
C ARG A 82 -7.06 16.25 6.34
N HIS A 83 -6.24 16.80 7.21
CA HIS A 83 -6.50 16.83 8.65
C HIS A 83 -6.50 18.26 9.23
N ASN A 84 -6.30 19.29 8.41
CA ASN A 84 -6.17 20.69 8.84
C ASN A 84 -5.15 20.88 9.98
N TYR A 85 -4.06 20.07 9.91
CA TYR A 85 -2.99 20.08 10.89
C TYR A 85 -1.73 20.73 10.32
N GLU A 86 -1.22 21.79 10.97
CA GLU A 86 0.02 22.47 10.60
C GLU A 86 1.17 21.97 11.49
N GLY A 87 1.89 20.96 11.00
CA GLY A 87 3.09 20.45 11.64
C GLY A 87 4.36 21.10 11.11
N LYS A 88 5.48 20.74 11.72
CA LYS A 88 6.82 21.13 11.27
C LYS A 88 7.65 19.89 10.96
N ALA A 89 8.59 19.98 10.01
CA ALA A 89 9.44 18.86 9.63
C ALA A 89 10.26 18.30 10.82
N GLU A 90 10.70 19.16 11.72
CA GLU A 90 11.43 18.81 12.95
C GLU A 90 10.62 17.96 13.95
N TRP A 91 9.28 17.89 13.76
CA TRP A 91 8.40 17.06 14.60
C TRP A 91 8.16 15.67 14.03
N ILE A 92 8.67 15.41 12.81
CA ILE A 92 8.49 14.11 12.16
C ILE A 92 9.67 13.21 12.53
N VAL A 93 9.35 12.11 13.19
CA VAL A 93 10.31 11.05 13.52
C VAL A 93 10.00 9.83 12.68
N THR A 94 10.97 9.36 11.89
CA THR A 94 10.86 8.11 11.15
C THR A 94 11.39 6.96 11.98
N THR A 95 10.63 5.88 12.05
CA THR A 95 11.02 4.65 12.74
C THR A 95 11.03 3.49 11.74
N SER A 96 11.91 2.53 11.92
CA SER A 96 11.97 1.26 11.18
C SER A 96 11.25 0.16 11.93
#